data_48ba05f5433ae2fd3d1d191c9b4b480d
#
_entry.id   48ba05f5433ae2fd3d1d191c9b4b480d
#
_cell.length_a   1.000
_cell.length_b   1.000
_cell.length_c   1.000
_cell.angle_alpha   90.00
_cell.angle_beta   90.00
_cell.angle_gamma   90.00
#
_symmetry.space_group_name_H-M   'P 1'
#
loop_
_entity.id
_entity.type
_entity.pdbx_description
1 polymer ?
#
loop_
_entity_poly.entity_id
_entity_poly.type
_entity_poly.pdbx_seq_one_letter_code
_entity_poly.pdbx_strand_id
1 'polypeptide(L)'
;LEVCKRIRDHISCPILFLTARIEDTDKVKGFAVGGDDYIVKPFSLVELDARVRAHLRREARHNFEAQVKFSGDLTIDYSERCLFFGDKRVGLAKKEFDIVELLSQNPGQVFDKERIYERIWGYDSEGDSSVVAEHIRRIRTKIAAYTDRVYIETVWGCGYKWLK
;
A
#
# COMPACT_ATOMS: atom_id res chain seq x y z
N LEU A 1 12.02 -5.91 20.77
CA LEU A 1 11.08 -4.79 20.99
C LEU A 1 11.59 -3.50 20.34
N GLU A 2 12.88 -3.16 20.51
CA GLU A 2 13.47 -1.92 19.98
C GLU A 2 13.33 -1.80 18.45
N VAL A 3 13.60 -2.88 17.71
CA VAL A 3 13.41 -2.90 16.25
C VAL A 3 11.96 -2.59 15.87
N CYS A 4 10.98 -3.23 16.52
CA CYS A 4 9.56 -3.00 16.27
C CYS A 4 9.19 -1.53 16.48
N LYS A 5 9.61 -0.95 17.61
CA LYS A 5 9.38 0.47 17.93
C LYS A 5 9.93 1.40 16.84
N ARG A 6 11.10 1.10 16.28
CA ARG A 6 11.75 1.93 15.25
C ARG A 6 11.11 1.80 13.87
N ILE A 7 10.61 0.61 13.53
CA ILE A 7 10.04 0.38 12.20
C ILE A 7 8.54 0.64 12.14
N ARG A 8 7.80 0.64 13.28
CA ARG A 8 6.35 0.70 13.30
C ARG A 8 5.76 1.91 12.60
N ASP A 9 6.39 3.06 12.76
CA ASP A 9 5.93 4.30 12.11
C ASP A 9 6.17 4.33 10.58
N HIS A 10 6.95 3.36 10.08
CA HIS A 10 7.33 3.29 8.67
C HIS A 10 6.62 2.16 7.90
N ILE A 11 6.01 1.19 8.62
CA ILE A 11 5.34 0.04 8.00
C ILE A 11 3.92 -0.12 8.55
N SER A 12 3.00 -0.52 7.68
CA SER A 12 1.60 -0.84 8.05
C SER A 12 1.35 -2.33 8.21
N CYS A 13 2.23 -3.19 7.69
CA CYS A 13 2.04 -4.64 7.74
C CYS A 13 2.04 -5.17 9.19
N PRO A 14 1.32 -6.28 9.46
CA PRO A 14 1.30 -6.92 10.78
C PRO A 14 2.70 -7.38 11.22
N ILE A 15 3.03 -7.10 12.50
CA ILE A 15 4.27 -7.53 13.16
C ILE A 15 3.93 -8.62 14.18
N LEU A 16 4.41 -9.84 13.96
CA LEU A 16 4.23 -10.97 14.86
C LEU A 16 5.53 -11.27 15.60
N PHE A 17 5.50 -11.29 16.93
CA PHE A 17 6.65 -11.68 17.76
C PHE A 17 6.69 -13.20 17.93
N LEU A 18 7.84 -13.82 17.58
CA LEU A 18 8.14 -15.23 17.80
C LEU A 18 9.21 -15.34 18.88
N THR A 19 8.85 -15.77 20.10
CA THR A 19 9.73 -15.63 21.27
C THR A 19 9.64 -16.83 22.22
N ALA A 20 10.69 -17.05 22.99
CA ALA A 20 10.69 -17.99 24.11
C ALA A 20 10.23 -17.37 25.44
N ARG A 21 9.98 -16.04 25.48
CA ARG A 21 9.52 -15.36 26.68
C ARG A 21 8.03 -15.58 26.90
N ILE A 22 7.67 -16.06 28.09
CA ILE A 22 6.30 -16.51 28.43
C ILE A 22 5.57 -15.48 29.30
N GLU A 23 6.31 -14.57 29.94
CA GLU A 23 5.74 -13.63 30.91
C GLU A 23 4.74 -12.69 30.26
N ASP A 24 3.64 -12.47 30.96
CA ASP A 24 2.58 -11.55 30.47
C ASP A 24 3.08 -10.12 30.36
N THR A 25 4.04 -9.72 31.20
CA THR A 25 4.73 -8.43 31.11
C THR A 25 5.48 -8.23 29.78
N ASP A 26 6.09 -9.28 29.23
CA ASP A 26 6.78 -9.21 27.95
C ASP A 26 5.80 -9.15 26.77
N LYS A 27 4.66 -9.85 26.87
CA LYS A 27 3.57 -9.76 25.89
C LYS A 27 3.00 -8.34 25.84
N VAL A 28 2.66 -7.78 27.00
CA VAL A 28 2.15 -6.41 27.11
C VAL A 28 3.12 -5.39 26.51
N LYS A 29 4.42 -5.52 26.80
CA LYS A 29 5.46 -4.68 26.20
C LYS A 29 5.55 -4.86 24.67
N GLY A 30 5.38 -6.08 24.16
CA GLY A 30 5.36 -6.38 22.73
C GLY A 30 4.22 -5.64 22.01
N PHE A 31 3.02 -5.69 22.57
CA PHE A 31 1.88 -4.96 22.03
C PHE A 31 2.02 -3.44 22.19
N ALA A 32 2.56 -2.97 23.30
CA ALA A 32 2.76 -1.54 23.55
C ALA A 32 3.72 -0.87 22.55
N VAL A 33 4.66 -1.62 21.95
CA VAL A 33 5.57 -1.10 20.91
C VAL A 33 5.05 -1.29 19.49
N GLY A 34 3.78 -1.73 19.34
CA GLY A 34 3.13 -1.85 18.05
C GLY A 34 3.18 -3.24 17.41
N GLY A 35 3.43 -4.30 18.20
CA GLY A 35 3.25 -5.67 17.75
C GLY A 35 1.77 -6.02 17.61
N ASP A 36 1.42 -6.82 16.60
CA ASP A 36 0.04 -7.23 16.30
C ASP A 36 -0.28 -8.62 16.87
N ASP A 37 0.73 -9.48 17.09
CA ASP A 37 0.59 -10.78 17.73
C ASP A 37 1.87 -11.23 18.42
N TYR A 38 1.72 -12.19 19.35
CA TYR A 38 2.80 -12.69 20.19
C TYR A 38 2.70 -14.21 20.30
N ILE A 39 3.65 -14.94 19.71
CA ILE A 39 3.66 -16.40 19.61
C ILE A 39 4.83 -16.95 20.40
N VAL A 40 4.51 -17.76 21.41
CA VAL A 40 5.51 -18.33 22.32
C VAL A 40 6.07 -19.63 21.74
N LYS A 41 7.38 -19.78 21.81
CA LYS A 41 8.07 -21.04 21.47
C LYS A 41 8.00 -22.04 22.65
N PRO A 42 7.77 -23.35 22.39
CA PRO A 42 7.57 -23.98 21.08
C PRO A 42 6.14 -23.75 20.52
N PHE A 43 6.02 -23.51 19.22
CA PHE A 43 4.73 -23.37 18.51
C PHE A 43 4.65 -24.39 17.36
N SER A 44 3.43 -24.76 16.97
CA SER A 44 3.24 -25.57 15.79
C SER A 44 3.21 -24.70 14.52
N LEU A 45 3.73 -25.24 13.41
CA LEU A 45 3.66 -24.56 12.11
C LEU A 45 2.21 -24.32 11.66
N VAL A 46 1.29 -25.20 12.04
CA VAL A 46 -0.15 -25.06 11.76
C VAL A 46 -0.72 -23.84 12.50
N GLU A 47 -0.34 -23.64 13.76
CA GLU A 47 -0.75 -22.48 14.53
C GLU A 47 -0.18 -21.18 13.93
N LEU A 48 1.11 -21.17 13.59
CA LEU A 48 1.75 -20.02 12.97
C LEU A 48 1.05 -19.64 11.65
N ASP A 49 0.82 -20.61 10.76
CA ASP A 49 0.12 -20.38 9.48
C ASP A 49 -1.29 -19.82 9.71
N ALA A 50 -2.04 -20.39 10.65
CA ALA A 50 -3.39 -19.92 10.96
C ALA A 50 -3.41 -18.47 11.45
N ARG A 51 -2.46 -18.09 12.32
CA ARG A 51 -2.31 -16.70 12.83
C ARG A 51 -1.92 -15.73 11.73
N VAL A 52 -0.91 -16.07 10.92
CA VAL A 52 -0.49 -15.25 9.77
C VAL A 52 -1.66 -15.02 8.81
N ARG A 53 -2.38 -16.09 8.43
CA ARG A 53 -3.58 -15.96 7.57
C ARG A 53 -4.68 -15.11 8.20
N ALA A 54 -4.85 -15.19 9.52
CA ALA A 54 -5.85 -14.37 10.22
C ALA A 54 -5.51 -12.88 10.14
N HIS A 55 -4.23 -12.52 10.34
CA HIS A 55 -3.77 -11.14 10.21
C HIS A 55 -3.86 -10.64 8.77
N LEU A 56 -3.44 -11.43 7.78
CA LEU A 56 -3.57 -11.07 6.36
C LEU A 56 -5.04 -10.88 5.94
N ARG A 57 -5.97 -11.72 6.44
CA ARG A 57 -7.41 -11.50 6.19
C ARG A 57 -7.93 -10.22 6.81
N ARG A 58 -7.44 -9.85 8.01
CA ARG A 58 -7.84 -8.59 8.68
C ARG A 58 -7.33 -7.38 7.89
N GLU A 59 -6.09 -7.43 7.45
CA GLU A 59 -5.49 -6.44 6.57
C GLU A 59 -6.27 -6.29 5.24
N ALA A 60 -6.58 -7.43 4.61
CA ALA A 60 -7.39 -7.44 3.39
C ALA A 60 -8.79 -6.83 3.62
N ARG A 61 -9.45 -7.07 4.77
CA ARG A 61 -10.73 -6.44 5.10
C ARG A 61 -10.62 -4.94 5.28
N HIS A 62 -9.56 -4.44 5.94
CA HIS A 62 -9.29 -3.00 6.04
C HIS A 62 -9.09 -2.36 4.67
N ASN A 63 -8.44 -3.07 3.74
CA ASN A 63 -8.30 -2.63 2.35
C ASN A 63 -9.64 -2.74 1.57
N PHE A 64 -10.55 -3.65 1.97
CA PHE A 64 -11.89 -3.78 1.37
C PHE A 64 -12.90 -2.75 1.91
N GLU A 65 -12.72 -2.23 3.12
CA GLU A 65 -13.61 -1.22 3.69
C GLU A 65 -13.44 0.16 3.05
N ALA A 66 -12.32 0.44 2.42
CA ALA A 66 -12.11 1.66 1.65
C ALA A 66 -12.36 1.41 0.15
N GLN A 67 -13.61 1.07 -0.23
CA GLN A 67 -14.01 1.06 -1.65
C GLN A 67 -13.86 2.44 -2.29
N VAL A 68 -13.89 3.48 -1.48
CA VAL A 68 -13.73 4.87 -1.90
C VAL A 68 -12.67 5.54 -1.01
N LYS A 69 -11.69 6.19 -1.63
CA LYS A 69 -10.66 6.98 -0.96
C LYS A 69 -10.76 8.45 -1.36
N PHE A 70 -10.78 9.31 -0.36
CA PHE A 70 -10.65 10.75 -0.56
C PHE A 70 -9.18 11.17 -0.43
N SER A 71 -8.67 11.87 -1.42
CA SER A 71 -7.31 12.43 -1.45
C SER A 71 -7.38 13.89 -1.89
N GLY A 72 -7.52 14.80 -0.92
CA GLY A 72 -7.88 16.18 -1.20
C GLY A 72 -9.24 16.26 -1.89
N ASP A 73 -9.27 16.88 -3.07
CA ASP A 73 -10.49 17.02 -3.88
C ASP A 73 -10.72 15.83 -4.84
N LEU A 74 -9.79 14.85 -4.86
CA LEU A 74 -9.96 13.63 -5.63
C LEU A 74 -10.68 12.56 -4.80
N THR A 75 -11.64 11.92 -5.44
CA THR A 75 -12.32 10.73 -4.94
C THR A 75 -11.95 9.55 -5.83
N ILE A 76 -11.32 8.52 -5.24
CA ILE A 76 -10.92 7.30 -5.94
C ILE A 76 -11.88 6.20 -5.54
N ASP A 77 -12.70 5.73 -6.48
CA ASP A 77 -13.57 4.58 -6.29
C ASP A 77 -12.87 3.34 -6.86
N TYR A 78 -12.41 2.47 -5.97
CA TYR A 78 -11.69 1.25 -6.34
C TYR A 78 -12.63 0.17 -6.88
N SER A 79 -13.90 0.15 -6.44
CA SER A 79 -14.89 -0.83 -6.89
C SER A 79 -15.37 -0.54 -8.31
N GLU A 80 -15.70 0.71 -8.59
CA GLU A 80 -16.11 1.18 -9.92
C GLU A 80 -14.91 1.49 -10.83
N ARG A 81 -13.70 1.44 -10.27
CA ARG A 81 -12.43 1.76 -10.96
C ARG A 81 -12.47 3.14 -11.63
N CYS A 82 -12.94 4.12 -10.87
CA CYS A 82 -13.16 5.48 -11.30
C CYS A 82 -12.42 6.50 -10.43
N LEU A 83 -11.99 7.59 -11.07
CA LEU A 83 -11.41 8.74 -10.41
C LEU A 83 -12.32 9.95 -10.67
N PHE A 84 -12.64 10.70 -9.61
CA PHE A 84 -13.45 11.91 -9.68
C PHE A 84 -12.71 13.09 -9.09
N PHE A 85 -12.98 14.27 -9.63
CA PHE A 85 -12.66 15.55 -9.03
C PHE A 85 -13.98 16.29 -8.76
N GLY A 86 -14.40 16.37 -7.48
CA GLY A 86 -15.78 16.69 -7.14
C GLY A 86 -16.74 15.72 -7.84
N ASP A 87 -17.70 16.26 -8.58
CA ASP A 87 -18.69 15.45 -9.33
C ASP A 87 -18.23 15.07 -10.75
N LYS A 88 -17.03 15.48 -11.16
CA LYS A 88 -16.54 15.26 -12.52
C LYS A 88 -15.64 14.03 -12.59
N ARG A 89 -16.00 13.08 -13.44
CA ARG A 89 -15.18 11.89 -13.69
C ARG A 89 -13.92 12.24 -14.48
N VAL A 90 -12.75 11.84 -13.96
CA VAL A 90 -11.47 11.91 -14.67
C VAL A 90 -11.29 10.64 -15.50
N GLY A 91 -11.23 10.77 -16.81
CA GLY A 91 -11.19 9.65 -17.76
C GLY A 91 -9.84 8.94 -17.81
N LEU A 92 -9.59 8.01 -16.90
CA LEU A 92 -8.39 7.17 -16.90
C LEU A 92 -8.57 5.91 -17.74
N ALA A 93 -7.50 5.52 -18.47
CA ALA A 93 -7.41 4.21 -19.09
C ALA A 93 -7.18 3.13 -18.01
N LYS A 94 -7.43 1.84 -18.34
CA LYS A 94 -7.32 0.72 -17.40
C LYS A 94 -5.96 0.71 -16.66
N LYS A 95 -4.85 0.77 -17.39
CA LYS A 95 -3.51 0.76 -16.80
C LYS A 95 -3.17 2.03 -16.01
N GLU A 96 -3.73 3.16 -16.40
CA GLU A 96 -3.59 4.41 -15.65
C GLU A 96 -4.31 4.31 -14.31
N PHE A 97 -5.51 3.71 -14.29
CA PHE A 97 -6.22 3.47 -13.04
C PHE A 97 -5.48 2.45 -12.15
N ASP A 98 -4.97 1.35 -12.72
CA ASP A 98 -4.16 0.36 -11.99
C ASP A 98 -2.97 1.03 -11.25
N ILE A 99 -2.30 1.98 -11.91
CA ILE A 99 -1.19 2.74 -11.31
C ILE A 99 -1.69 3.67 -10.20
N VAL A 100 -2.80 4.39 -10.42
CA VAL A 100 -3.40 5.25 -9.39
C VAL A 100 -3.80 4.42 -8.18
N GLU A 101 -4.43 3.27 -8.38
CA GLU A 101 -4.81 2.34 -7.32
C GLU A 101 -3.60 1.89 -6.51
N LEU A 102 -2.54 1.37 -7.18
CA LEU A 102 -1.31 0.92 -6.53
C LEU A 102 -0.68 2.01 -5.66
N LEU A 103 -0.50 3.19 -6.22
CA LEU A 103 0.18 4.29 -5.52
C LEU A 103 -0.69 4.89 -4.42
N SER A 104 -1.98 5.10 -4.68
CA SER A 104 -2.89 5.73 -3.71
C SER A 104 -3.22 4.84 -2.52
N GLN A 105 -3.23 3.52 -2.69
CA GLN A 105 -3.36 2.57 -1.56
C GLN A 105 -2.12 2.56 -0.65
N ASN A 106 -0.97 3.05 -1.14
CA ASN A 106 0.29 3.08 -0.41
C ASN A 106 0.88 4.51 -0.33
N PRO A 107 0.17 5.49 0.28
CA PRO A 107 0.59 6.88 0.28
C PRO A 107 1.91 7.08 1.02
N GLY A 108 2.82 7.81 0.39
CA GLY A 108 4.16 8.06 0.88
C GLY A 108 5.20 6.97 0.55
N GLN A 109 4.75 5.77 0.13
CA GLN A 109 5.66 4.71 -0.30
C GLN A 109 6.17 5.00 -1.72
N VAL A 110 7.49 4.87 -1.91
CA VAL A 110 8.12 4.99 -3.22
C VAL A 110 8.11 3.64 -3.93
N PHE A 111 7.69 3.65 -5.20
CA PHE A 111 7.75 2.51 -6.11
C PHE A 111 8.64 2.87 -7.29
N ASP A 112 9.67 2.07 -7.55
CA ASP A 112 10.46 2.16 -8.77
C ASP A 112 9.66 1.72 -10.00
N LYS A 113 10.16 2.03 -11.20
CA LYS A 113 9.47 1.73 -12.46
C LYS A 113 9.28 0.25 -12.68
N GLU A 114 10.30 -0.54 -12.37
CA GLU A 114 10.32 -2.00 -12.51
C GLU A 114 9.23 -2.61 -11.64
N ARG A 115 9.16 -2.23 -10.38
CA ARG A 115 8.16 -2.72 -9.42
C ARG A 115 6.74 -2.33 -9.81
N ILE A 116 6.53 -1.10 -10.32
CA ILE A 116 5.21 -0.69 -10.85
C ILE A 116 4.88 -1.54 -12.07
N TYR A 117 5.84 -1.73 -12.99
CA TYR A 117 5.64 -2.52 -14.20
C TYR A 117 5.24 -3.96 -13.88
N GLU A 118 6.03 -4.66 -13.07
CA GLU A 118 5.75 -6.03 -12.64
C GLU A 118 4.37 -6.19 -12.00
N ARG A 119 3.99 -5.26 -11.12
CA ARG A 119 2.69 -5.29 -10.45
C ARG A 119 1.50 -5.08 -11.38
N ILE A 120 1.65 -4.24 -12.40
CA ILE A 120 0.56 -3.82 -13.28
C ILE A 120 0.47 -4.67 -14.54
N TRP A 121 1.61 -5.13 -15.08
CA TRP A 121 1.67 -5.93 -16.32
C TRP A 121 1.95 -7.40 -16.06
N GLY A 122 2.51 -7.76 -14.91
CA GLY A 122 2.91 -9.12 -14.56
C GLY A 122 4.39 -9.39 -14.86
N TYR A 123 4.94 -10.41 -14.18
CA TYR A 123 6.36 -10.80 -14.31
C TYR A 123 6.72 -11.32 -15.70
N ASP A 124 5.76 -11.96 -16.40
CA ASP A 124 5.98 -12.60 -17.70
C ASP A 124 5.73 -11.66 -18.90
N SER A 125 5.55 -10.37 -18.64
CA SER A 125 5.30 -9.41 -19.71
C SER A 125 6.61 -9.03 -20.40
N GLU A 126 6.65 -9.16 -21.74
CA GLU A 126 7.84 -8.89 -22.58
C GLU A 126 8.13 -7.38 -22.79
N GLY A 127 7.43 -6.50 -22.10
CA GLY A 127 7.58 -5.05 -22.27
C GLY A 127 8.65 -4.44 -21.36
N ASP A 128 8.87 -3.14 -21.54
CA ASP A 128 9.87 -2.36 -20.82
C ASP A 128 9.22 -1.43 -19.77
N SER A 129 9.81 -1.31 -18.59
CA SER A 129 9.35 -0.45 -17.49
C SER A 129 9.32 1.04 -17.84
N SER A 130 9.97 1.46 -18.94
CA SER A 130 9.95 2.85 -19.42
C SER A 130 8.54 3.35 -19.74
N VAL A 131 7.60 2.46 -20.10
CA VAL A 131 6.19 2.81 -20.36
C VAL A 131 5.50 3.40 -19.12
N VAL A 132 5.96 3.07 -17.91
CA VAL A 132 5.43 3.60 -16.66
C VAL A 132 5.53 5.11 -16.62
N ALA A 133 6.66 5.68 -17.05
CA ALA A 133 6.85 7.13 -17.05
C ALA A 133 5.83 7.85 -17.94
N GLU A 134 5.50 7.28 -19.09
CA GLU A 134 4.49 7.84 -20.00
C GLU A 134 3.08 7.74 -19.40
N HIS A 135 2.73 6.63 -18.74
CA HIS A 135 1.45 6.50 -18.05
C HIS A 135 1.34 7.52 -16.89
N ILE A 136 2.39 7.69 -16.09
CA ILE A 136 2.42 8.70 -15.02
C ILE A 136 2.23 10.11 -15.60
N ARG A 137 2.91 10.44 -16.71
CA ARG A 137 2.73 11.72 -17.40
C ARG A 137 1.26 11.93 -17.81
N ARG A 138 0.63 10.93 -18.43
CA ARG A 138 -0.77 10.99 -18.86
C ARG A 138 -1.72 11.16 -17.68
N ILE A 139 -1.52 10.41 -16.59
CA ILE A 139 -2.32 10.55 -15.36
C ILE A 139 -2.24 11.98 -14.85
N ARG A 140 -1.03 12.51 -14.71
CA ARG A 140 -0.83 13.91 -14.25
C ARG A 140 -1.51 14.92 -15.16
N THR A 141 -1.37 14.78 -16.48
CA THR A 141 -2.04 15.67 -17.45
C THR A 141 -3.56 15.63 -17.31
N LYS A 142 -4.14 14.45 -17.10
CA LYS A 142 -5.58 14.29 -16.94
C LYS A 142 -6.09 14.90 -15.62
N ILE A 143 -5.34 14.75 -14.52
CA ILE A 143 -5.69 15.36 -13.24
C ILE A 143 -5.47 16.88 -13.29
N ALA A 144 -4.41 17.36 -13.94
CA ALA A 144 -4.10 18.78 -14.08
C ALA A 144 -5.16 19.58 -14.85
N ALA A 145 -6.02 18.92 -15.64
CA ALA A 145 -7.18 19.55 -16.26
C ALA A 145 -8.25 20.03 -15.25
N TYR A 146 -8.15 19.57 -13.99
CA TYR A 146 -9.13 19.88 -12.94
C TYR A 146 -8.52 20.64 -11.75
N THR A 147 -7.21 20.48 -11.50
CA THR A 147 -6.54 21.05 -10.33
C THR A 147 -5.04 21.16 -10.53
N ASP A 148 -4.43 22.18 -9.94
CA ASP A 148 -2.97 22.37 -9.92
C ASP A 148 -2.26 21.54 -8.84
N ARG A 149 -3.04 20.82 -8.00
CA ARG A 149 -2.49 20.01 -6.92
C ARG A 149 -1.77 18.78 -7.48
N VAL A 150 -0.56 18.54 -6.99
CA VAL A 150 0.25 17.36 -7.32
C VAL A 150 -0.14 16.19 -6.40
N TYR A 151 -0.55 15.06 -6.97
CA TYR A 151 -0.88 13.83 -6.23
C TYR A 151 0.19 12.76 -6.37
N ILE A 152 0.87 12.71 -7.51
CA ILE A 152 1.96 11.77 -7.75
C ILE A 152 3.26 12.55 -7.84
N GLU A 153 4.18 12.31 -6.90
CA GLU A 153 5.51 12.90 -6.87
C GLU A 153 6.54 11.99 -7.53
N THR A 154 7.49 12.58 -8.27
CA THR A 154 8.69 11.87 -8.73
C THR A 154 9.76 11.98 -7.67
N VAL A 155 10.23 10.84 -7.18
CA VAL A 155 11.43 10.76 -6.33
C VAL A 155 12.60 10.43 -7.24
N TRP A 156 13.43 11.44 -7.53
CA TRP A 156 14.51 11.34 -8.50
C TRP A 156 15.47 10.18 -8.18
N GLY A 157 15.74 9.37 -9.19
CA GLY A 157 16.58 8.17 -9.04
C GLY A 157 15.91 6.98 -8.35
N CYS A 158 14.70 7.15 -7.78
CA CYS A 158 14.02 6.10 -7.01
C CYS A 158 12.67 5.66 -7.60
N GLY A 159 11.89 6.59 -8.18
CA GLY A 159 10.59 6.24 -8.74
C GLY A 159 9.47 7.24 -8.44
N TYR A 160 8.29 6.73 -8.08
CA TYR A 160 7.08 7.52 -7.90
C TYR A 160 6.39 7.18 -6.58
N LYS A 161 5.74 8.16 -5.96
CA LYS A 161 4.90 7.97 -4.77
C LYS A 161 3.62 8.80 -4.86
N TRP A 162 2.58 8.33 -4.18
CA TRP A 162 1.39 9.15 -3.91
C TRP A 162 1.64 10.04 -2.71
N LEU A 163 1.30 11.31 -2.81
CA LEU A 163 1.39 12.25 -1.69
C LEU A 163 0.30 11.98 -0.65
N LYS A 164 0.63 12.19 0.64
CA LYS A 164 -0.30 12.04 1.76
C LYS A 164 -1.30 13.19 1.83
#